data_fac3657d2fa6c6214b0939c9ea8af794
#
_entry.id   fac3657d2fa6c6214b0939c9ea8af794
#
_cell.length_a   1.000
_cell.length_b   1.000
_cell.length_c   1.000
_cell.angle_alpha   90.00
_cell.angle_beta   90.00
_cell.angle_gamma   90.00
#
_symmetry.space_group_name_H-M   'P 1'
#
loop_
_entity.id
_entity.type
_entity.pdbx_description
1 polymer ?
#
loop_
_entity_poly.entity_id
_entity_poly.type
_entity_poly.pdbx_seq_one_letter_code
_entity_poly.pdbx_strand_id
1 'polypeptide(L)'
;KFSIMIIRVTKEFDFETAHALDGYNGKCKDIHGHSYHLTVTVKGETIDNADDPKDGMVIDFKDLKSIIKTEIEPIFDHRLILRHDSRFKGIEKLNDRVRYVSYQPTCENMLAEIVGIFQQFLPENIQLCKAGPAKTANCSSDWVVEDSC
;
A
#
# COMPACT_ATOMS: atom_id res chain seq x y z
N LYS A 1 18.82 -31.14 -1.51
CA LYS A 1 17.55 -30.45 -1.31
C LYS A 1 17.46 -29.89 0.10
N PHE A 2 17.01 -28.65 0.22
CA PHE A 2 16.89 -27.99 1.52
C PHE A 2 15.62 -28.44 2.26
N SER A 3 15.62 -28.33 3.59
CA SER A 3 14.38 -28.44 4.37
C SER A 3 13.39 -27.36 3.96
N ILE A 4 12.09 -27.62 4.14
CA ILE A 4 11.05 -26.60 3.94
C ILE A 4 11.34 -25.42 4.86
N MET A 5 11.44 -24.25 4.30
CA MET A 5 11.68 -23.01 5.02
C MET A 5 10.67 -21.95 4.59
N ILE A 6 10.23 -21.16 5.56
CA ILE A 6 9.48 -19.95 5.28
C ILE A 6 10.46 -18.81 5.02
N ILE A 7 10.36 -18.22 3.85
CA ILE A 7 11.23 -17.12 3.43
C ILE A 7 10.40 -15.86 3.24
N ARG A 8 10.94 -14.72 3.66
CA ARG A 8 10.35 -13.40 3.44
C ARG A 8 10.99 -12.75 2.23
N VAL A 9 10.17 -12.15 1.39
CA VAL A 9 10.62 -11.36 0.24
C VAL A 9 10.00 -9.97 0.33
N THR A 10 10.78 -8.96 -0.03
CA THR A 10 10.39 -7.56 0.07
C THR A 10 10.46 -6.88 -1.29
N LYS A 11 9.45 -6.08 -1.60
CA LYS A 11 9.40 -5.22 -2.78
C LYS A 11 9.09 -3.79 -2.35
N GLU A 12 9.71 -2.82 -3.01
CA GLU A 12 9.56 -1.40 -2.76
C GLU A 12 8.91 -0.71 -3.96
N PHE A 13 8.07 0.30 -3.69
CA PHE A 13 7.33 1.07 -4.69
C PHE A 13 7.22 2.52 -4.28
N ASP A 14 7.22 3.42 -5.25
CA ASP A 14 7.04 4.84 -5.04
C ASP A 14 5.73 5.31 -5.66
N PHE A 15 5.05 6.23 -5.00
CA PHE A 15 3.88 6.92 -5.55
C PHE A 15 3.72 8.31 -4.96
N GLU A 16 3.09 9.20 -5.72
CA GLU A 16 2.83 10.57 -5.35
C GLU A 16 1.36 10.73 -5.00
N THR A 17 1.05 11.24 -3.81
CA THR A 17 -0.34 11.40 -3.36
C THR A 17 -0.51 12.72 -2.61
N ALA A 18 -1.56 13.45 -2.93
CA ALA A 18 -2.01 14.61 -2.19
C ALA A 18 -3.18 14.26 -1.28
N HIS A 19 -3.31 14.97 -0.18
CA HIS A 19 -4.40 14.80 0.78
C HIS A 19 -4.64 16.08 1.58
N ALA A 20 -5.75 16.10 2.34
CA ALA A 20 -6.01 17.09 3.36
C ALA A 20 -6.70 16.43 4.56
N LEU A 21 -6.38 16.90 5.76
CA LEU A 21 -6.93 16.39 7.02
C LEU A 21 -7.97 17.37 7.54
N ASP A 22 -9.23 17.10 7.27
CA ASP A 22 -10.33 17.96 7.72
C ASP A 22 -10.48 17.93 9.25
N GLY A 23 -10.64 19.11 9.85
CA GLY A 23 -10.78 19.26 11.30
C GLY A 23 -9.45 19.19 12.08
N TYR A 24 -8.33 18.97 11.40
CA TYR A 24 -7.01 18.97 12.03
C TYR A 24 -6.55 20.40 12.35
N ASN A 25 -5.91 20.56 13.51
CA ASN A 25 -5.35 21.85 13.94
C ASN A 25 -3.86 21.93 13.59
N GLY A 26 -3.53 22.15 12.34
CA GLY A 26 -2.17 22.25 11.84
C GLY A 26 -2.12 22.40 10.32
N LYS A 27 -0.91 22.49 9.77
CA LYS A 27 -0.70 22.72 8.31
C LYS A 27 -1.31 21.61 7.44
N CYS A 28 -1.41 20.38 7.96
CA CYS A 28 -1.97 19.26 7.21
C CYS A 28 -3.48 19.33 6.98
N LYS A 29 -4.17 20.34 7.56
CA LYS A 29 -5.57 20.63 7.24
C LYS A 29 -5.76 21.08 5.79
N ASP A 30 -4.75 21.67 5.19
CA ASP A 30 -4.77 22.17 3.83
C ASP A 30 -4.29 21.11 2.85
N ILE A 31 -4.67 21.24 1.58
CA ILE A 31 -4.24 20.33 0.53
C ILE A 31 -2.72 20.42 0.38
N HIS A 32 -2.05 19.27 0.48
CA HIS A 32 -0.62 19.13 0.28
C HIS A 32 -0.31 17.71 -0.20
N GLY A 33 0.87 17.50 -0.74
CA GLY A 33 1.29 16.21 -1.30
C GLY A 33 2.61 15.72 -0.74
N HIS A 34 2.83 14.42 -0.90
CA HIS A 34 4.04 13.72 -0.49
C HIS A 34 4.47 12.70 -1.54
N SER A 35 5.78 12.46 -1.61
CA SER A 35 6.33 11.27 -2.23
C SER A 35 6.33 10.15 -1.20
N TYR A 36 5.54 9.12 -1.45
CA TYR A 36 5.47 7.94 -0.59
C TYR A 36 6.37 6.85 -1.12
N HIS A 37 7.11 6.22 -0.23
CA HIS A 37 7.91 5.03 -0.50
C HIS A 37 7.29 3.83 0.23
N LEU A 38 6.60 2.97 -0.51
CA LEU A 38 5.92 1.80 0.05
C LEU A 38 6.86 0.60 0.05
N THR A 39 7.05 0.01 1.22
CA THR A 39 7.75 -1.27 1.39
C THR A 39 6.73 -2.35 1.72
N VAL A 40 6.76 -3.47 1.01
CA VAL A 40 5.86 -4.60 1.21
C VAL A 40 6.68 -5.86 1.39
N THR A 41 6.47 -6.56 2.51
CA THR A 41 7.11 -7.84 2.82
C THR A 41 6.05 -8.94 2.92
N VAL A 42 6.23 -9.99 2.13
CA VAL A 42 5.40 -11.20 2.16
C VAL A 42 6.25 -12.41 2.52
N LYS A 43 5.62 -13.48 2.98
CA LYS A 43 6.29 -14.74 3.30
C LYS A 43 5.53 -15.93 2.76
N GLY A 44 6.25 -17.00 2.53
CA GLY A 44 5.72 -18.30 2.11
C GLY A 44 6.83 -19.32 1.96
N GLU A 45 6.45 -20.52 1.61
CA GLU A 45 7.37 -21.55 1.20
C GLU A 45 7.81 -21.32 -0.25
N THR A 46 9.03 -21.74 -0.57
CA THR A 46 9.49 -21.75 -1.96
C THR A 46 8.74 -22.82 -2.75
N ILE A 47 8.44 -22.54 -4.01
CA ILE A 47 7.93 -23.53 -4.95
C ILE A 47 9.01 -24.60 -5.13
N ASP A 48 8.64 -25.86 -4.93
CA ASP A 48 9.51 -27.01 -5.10
C ASP A 48 8.95 -27.90 -6.22
N ASN A 49 9.11 -27.43 -7.44
CA ASN A 49 8.66 -28.15 -8.63
C ASN A 49 9.54 -27.76 -9.82
N ALA A 50 10.46 -28.65 -10.20
CA ALA A 50 11.41 -28.42 -11.28
C ALA A 50 10.78 -28.15 -12.65
N ASP A 51 9.51 -28.51 -12.85
CA ASP A 51 8.76 -28.24 -14.07
C ASP A 51 8.05 -26.88 -14.05
N ASP A 52 8.05 -26.21 -12.88
CA ASP A 52 7.46 -24.86 -12.77
C ASP A 52 8.51 -23.79 -13.11
N PRO A 53 8.23 -22.87 -14.02
CA PRO A 53 9.17 -21.79 -14.36
C PRO A 53 9.49 -20.87 -13.16
N LYS A 54 8.71 -20.96 -12.08
CA LYS A 54 8.93 -20.22 -10.83
C LYS A 54 9.55 -21.10 -9.72
N ASP A 55 10.09 -22.26 -10.07
CA ASP A 55 10.76 -23.15 -9.11
C ASP A 55 11.79 -22.40 -8.27
N GLY A 56 11.77 -22.59 -6.97
CA GLY A 56 12.63 -21.90 -6.01
C GLY A 56 12.15 -20.52 -5.56
N MET A 57 11.10 -19.96 -6.15
CA MET A 57 10.53 -18.67 -5.74
C MET A 57 9.47 -18.85 -4.64
N VAL A 58 9.37 -17.87 -3.74
CA VAL A 58 8.21 -17.71 -2.85
C VAL A 58 7.03 -17.15 -3.65
N ILE A 59 7.30 -16.10 -4.39
CA ILE A 59 6.37 -15.43 -5.31
C ILE A 59 7.21 -14.71 -6.38
N ASP A 60 6.70 -14.64 -7.60
CA ASP A 60 7.33 -13.81 -8.62
C ASP A 60 7.12 -12.33 -8.27
N PHE A 61 8.19 -11.53 -8.25
CA PHE A 61 8.10 -10.08 -8.03
C PHE A 61 7.20 -9.37 -9.04
N LYS A 62 7.02 -9.94 -10.23
CA LYS A 62 6.06 -9.44 -11.23
C LYS A 62 4.62 -9.54 -10.73
N ASP A 63 4.30 -10.58 -9.97
CA ASP A 63 2.96 -10.77 -9.41
C ASP A 63 2.68 -9.72 -8.33
N LEU A 64 3.65 -9.43 -7.46
CA LEU A 64 3.55 -8.31 -6.51
C LEU A 64 3.41 -6.96 -7.22
N LYS A 65 4.23 -6.73 -8.24
CA LYS A 65 4.16 -5.52 -9.06
C LYS A 65 2.80 -5.38 -9.74
N SER A 66 2.22 -6.49 -10.21
CA SER A 66 0.90 -6.48 -10.83
C SER A 66 -0.19 -6.02 -9.87
N ILE A 67 -0.20 -6.50 -8.62
CA ILE A 67 -1.15 -6.05 -7.60
C ILE A 67 -1.04 -4.54 -7.39
N ILE A 68 0.18 -4.02 -7.26
CA ILE A 68 0.41 -2.58 -7.10
C ILE A 68 -0.10 -1.80 -8.30
N LYS A 69 0.24 -2.22 -9.51
CA LYS A 69 -0.12 -1.52 -10.75
C LYS A 69 -1.61 -1.53 -11.04
N THR A 70 -2.32 -2.60 -10.67
CA THR A 70 -3.74 -2.75 -10.98
C THR A 70 -4.66 -2.29 -9.86
N GLU A 71 -4.26 -2.43 -8.59
CA GLU A 71 -5.13 -2.21 -7.44
C GLU A 71 -4.76 -1.00 -6.58
N ILE A 72 -3.48 -0.63 -6.50
CA ILE A 72 -3.01 0.45 -5.61
C ILE A 72 -2.71 1.73 -6.39
N GLU A 73 -1.88 1.65 -7.40
CA GLU A 73 -1.46 2.81 -8.19
C GLU A 73 -2.64 3.62 -8.76
N PRO A 74 -3.69 3.00 -9.34
CA PRO A 74 -4.81 3.75 -9.90
C PRO A 74 -5.62 4.56 -8.90
N ILE A 75 -5.60 4.18 -7.62
CA ILE A 75 -6.38 4.82 -6.57
C ILE A 75 -5.56 5.75 -5.66
N PHE A 76 -4.23 5.68 -5.72
CA PHE A 76 -3.35 6.51 -4.90
C PHE A 76 -2.42 7.40 -5.73
N ASP A 77 -1.79 6.86 -6.79
CA ASP A 77 -0.76 7.60 -7.50
C ASP A 77 -1.34 8.77 -8.29
N HIS A 78 -0.77 9.96 -8.06
CA HIS A 78 -1.25 11.23 -8.62
C HIS A 78 -2.73 11.51 -8.33
N ARG A 79 -3.20 11.08 -7.14
CA ARG A 79 -4.55 11.36 -6.67
C ARG A 79 -4.54 12.41 -5.56
N LEU A 80 -5.64 13.16 -5.48
CA LEU A 80 -5.99 13.95 -4.30
C LEU A 80 -7.01 13.16 -3.50
N ILE A 81 -6.61 12.66 -2.33
CA ILE A 81 -7.46 11.86 -1.45
C ILE A 81 -8.10 12.76 -0.41
N LEU A 82 -9.42 12.78 -0.39
CA LEU A 82 -10.22 13.58 0.53
C LEU A 82 -11.27 12.71 1.21
N ARG A 83 -11.59 13.03 2.47
CA ARG A 83 -12.74 12.41 3.11
C ARG A 83 -14.03 12.85 2.42
N HIS A 84 -15.02 11.98 2.35
CA HIS A 84 -16.27 12.20 1.62
C HIS A 84 -17.06 13.47 2.05
N ASP A 85 -16.82 13.93 3.28
CA ASP A 85 -17.44 15.15 3.86
C ASP A 85 -16.46 16.33 3.94
N SER A 86 -15.33 16.26 3.19
CA SER A 86 -14.31 17.30 3.21
C SER A 86 -14.86 18.67 2.87
N ARG A 87 -14.30 19.70 3.53
CA ARG A 87 -14.57 21.13 3.18
C ARG A 87 -14.16 21.48 1.75
N PHE A 88 -13.33 20.65 1.13
CA PHE A 88 -12.91 20.81 -0.28
C PHE A 88 -13.85 20.13 -1.27
N LYS A 89 -14.96 19.57 -0.81
CA LYS A 89 -15.93 18.91 -1.68
C LYS A 89 -16.41 19.88 -2.78
N GLY A 90 -16.39 19.40 -4.02
CA GLY A 90 -16.65 20.23 -5.19
C GLY A 90 -15.39 20.56 -6.01
N ILE A 91 -14.18 20.32 -5.43
CA ILE A 91 -12.92 20.56 -6.15
C ILE A 91 -12.76 19.62 -7.35
N GLU A 92 -13.50 18.51 -7.39
CA GLU A 92 -13.56 17.59 -8.53
C GLU A 92 -14.01 18.29 -9.82
N LYS A 93 -14.67 19.42 -9.73
CA LYS A 93 -15.03 20.25 -10.90
C LYS A 93 -13.81 20.89 -11.56
N LEU A 94 -12.71 21.00 -10.82
CA LEU A 94 -11.44 21.61 -11.27
C LEU A 94 -10.31 20.58 -11.39
N ASN A 95 -10.50 19.38 -10.83
CA ASN A 95 -9.48 18.34 -10.76
C ASN A 95 -10.15 16.97 -10.86
N ASP A 96 -9.96 16.29 -11.98
CA ASP A 96 -10.52 14.96 -12.26
C ASP A 96 -9.76 13.82 -11.57
N ARG A 97 -8.68 14.12 -10.83
CA ARG A 97 -7.86 13.17 -10.08
C ARG A 97 -8.27 13.05 -8.61
N VAL A 98 -9.39 13.67 -8.21
CA VAL A 98 -9.89 13.60 -6.84
C VAL A 98 -10.50 12.22 -6.56
N ARG A 99 -10.17 11.67 -5.40
CA ARG A 99 -10.78 10.45 -4.86
C ARG A 99 -11.35 10.73 -3.49
N TYR A 100 -12.64 10.48 -3.30
CA TYR A 100 -13.29 10.57 -2.01
C TYR A 100 -13.28 9.21 -1.30
N VAL A 101 -12.91 9.22 -0.03
CA VAL A 101 -12.84 8.02 0.82
C VAL A 101 -13.70 8.19 2.07
N SER A 102 -14.05 7.08 2.72
CA SER A 102 -14.89 7.07 3.93
C SER A 102 -14.11 7.36 5.22
N TYR A 103 -12.81 7.48 5.14
CA TYR A 103 -11.91 7.68 6.28
C TYR A 103 -11.13 8.99 6.14
N GLN A 104 -10.57 9.46 7.28
CA GLN A 104 -9.61 10.58 7.24
C GLN A 104 -8.33 10.09 6.55
N PRO A 105 -7.85 10.72 5.47
CA PRO A 105 -6.73 10.20 4.67
C PRO A 105 -5.37 10.48 5.31
N THR A 106 -5.19 10.02 6.54
CA THR A 106 -3.90 9.94 7.21
C THR A 106 -3.03 8.86 6.55
N CYS A 107 -1.72 8.92 6.77
CA CYS A 107 -0.79 7.89 6.33
C CYS A 107 -1.21 6.50 6.83
N GLU A 108 -1.63 6.44 8.10
CA GLU A 108 -2.05 5.21 8.77
C GLU A 108 -3.32 4.61 8.16
N ASN A 109 -4.33 5.42 7.89
CA ASN A 109 -5.57 4.94 7.28
C ASN A 109 -5.40 4.55 5.82
N MET A 110 -4.59 5.28 5.06
CA MET A 110 -4.21 4.88 3.70
C MET A 110 -3.43 3.56 3.71
N LEU A 111 -2.52 3.39 4.67
CA LEU A 111 -1.81 2.11 4.87
C LEU A 111 -2.77 0.96 5.17
N ALA A 112 -3.76 1.18 6.04
CA ALA A 112 -4.76 0.16 6.35
C ALA A 112 -5.53 -0.31 5.11
N GLU A 113 -5.89 0.61 4.21
CA GLU A 113 -6.51 0.25 2.92
C GLU A 113 -5.55 -0.55 2.04
N ILE A 114 -4.29 -0.13 1.93
CA ILE A 114 -3.26 -0.84 1.14
C ILE A 114 -3.06 -2.28 1.68
N VAL A 115 -2.99 -2.44 3.00
CA VAL A 115 -2.90 -3.76 3.64
C VAL A 115 -4.09 -4.64 3.27
N GLY A 116 -5.32 -4.10 3.35
CA GLY A 116 -6.54 -4.82 2.97
C GLY A 116 -6.52 -5.28 1.50
N ILE A 117 -6.01 -4.45 0.60
CA ILE A 117 -5.86 -4.79 -0.82
C ILE A 117 -4.88 -5.95 -0.99
N PHE A 118 -3.70 -5.91 -0.38
CA PHE A 118 -2.75 -7.02 -0.45
C PHE A 118 -3.33 -8.31 0.12
N GLN A 119 -4.02 -8.25 1.26
CA GLN A 119 -4.65 -9.42 1.87
C GLN A 119 -5.72 -10.05 0.96
N GLN A 120 -6.41 -9.24 0.16
CA GLN A 120 -7.42 -9.70 -0.78
C GLN A 120 -6.80 -10.34 -2.04
N PHE A 121 -5.72 -9.78 -2.57
CA PHE A 121 -5.19 -10.13 -3.89
C PHE A 121 -3.96 -11.05 -3.86
N LEU A 122 -3.30 -11.22 -2.71
CA LEU A 122 -2.22 -12.18 -2.59
C LEU A 122 -2.75 -13.62 -2.73
N PRO A 123 -1.97 -14.54 -3.35
CA PRO A 123 -2.30 -15.96 -3.34
C PRO A 123 -2.46 -16.50 -1.92
N GLU A 124 -3.32 -17.51 -1.73
CA GLU A 124 -3.63 -18.08 -0.40
C GLU A 124 -2.41 -18.60 0.35
N ASN A 125 -1.41 -19.10 -0.37
CA ASN A 125 -0.16 -19.64 0.21
C ASN A 125 0.87 -18.54 0.55
N ILE A 126 0.57 -17.27 0.27
CA ILE A 126 1.44 -16.12 0.52
C ILE A 126 0.81 -15.22 1.57
N GLN A 127 1.53 -14.97 2.64
CA GLN A 127 1.08 -14.10 3.72
C GLN A 127 1.77 -12.74 3.68
N LEU A 128 0.99 -11.67 3.76
CA LEU A 128 1.54 -10.33 4.03
C LEU A 128 2.09 -10.31 5.47
N CYS A 129 3.35 -9.89 5.60
CA CYS A 129 4.00 -9.78 6.91
C CYS A 129 4.10 -8.37 7.40
N LYS A 130 4.47 -7.46 6.50
CA LYS A 130 4.72 -6.06 6.81
C LYS A 130 4.41 -5.22 5.59
N ALA A 131 3.84 -4.06 5.83
CA ALA A 131 3.73 -2.99 4.84
C ALA A 131 3.92 -1.65 5.53
N GLY A 132 4.55 -0.70 4.83
CA GLY A 132 4.75 0.61 5.41
C GLY A 132 5.09 1.65 4.34
N PRO A 133 4.27 2.72 4.19
CA PRO A 133 4.68 3.88 3.45
C PRO A 133 5.55 4.79 4.32
N ALA A 134 6.76 5.08 3.87
CA ALA A 134 7.53 6.23 4.34
C ALA A 134 6.97 7.48 3.68
N LYS A 135 6.42 8.38 4.46
CA LYS A 135 5.85 9.67 4.01
C LYS A 135 6.95 10.70 3.71
N THR A 136 8.02 10.66 4.49
CA THR A 136 9.22 11.50 4.34
C THR A 136 10.43 10.70 4.84
N ALA A 137 11.62 11.24 4.65
CA ALA A 137 12.84 10.62 5.20
C ALA A 137 12.80 10.41 6.73
N ASN A 138 11.94 11.16 7.45
CA ASN A 138 11.91 11.20 8.92
C ASN A 138 10.59 10.67 9.52
N CYS A 139 9.57 10.37 8.71
CA CYS A 139 8.26 9.95 9.19
C CYS A 139 7.74 8.78 8.37
N SER A 140 7.44 7.69 9.05
CA SER A 140 6.84 6.50 8.47
C SER A 140 5.77 5.92 9.39
N SER A 141 4.87 5.14 8.83
CA SER A 141 4.00 4.22 9.57
C SER A 141 4.23 2.81 9.06
N ASP A 142 4.11 1.83 9.94
CA ASP A 142 4.26 0.43 9.59
C ASP A 142 3.07 -0.37 10.10
N TRP A 143 2.62 -1.32 9.30
CA TRP A 143 1.76 -2.41 9.72
C TRP A 143 2.56 -3.70 9.75
N VAL A 144 2.44 -4.45 10.82
CA VAL A 144 3.10 -5.75 11.01
C VAL A 144 2.06 -6.78 11.41
N VAL A 145 2.12 -7.97 10.81
CA VAL A 145 1.11 -9.02 11.03
C VAL A 145 1.03 -9.47 12.48
N GLU A 146 2.15 -9.46 13.21
CA GLU A 146 2.24 -9.84 14.61
C GLU A 146 1.44 -8.89 15.54
N ASP A 147 1.19 -7.65 15.12
CA ASP A 147 0.40 -6.67 15.85
C ASP A 147 -1.11 -6.79 15.56
N SER A 148 -1.49 -7.66 14.64
CA SER A 148 -2.89 -7.92 14.30
C SER A 148 -3.47 -8.96 15.26
N CYS A 149 -4.42 -8.56 16.05
CA CYS A 149 -5.13 -9.44 16.97
C CYS A 149 -6.27 -10.18 16.26
#